data_c6ae25859a8a1cfc8cf29d95fb1da7d0
#
_entry.id   c6ae25859a8a1cfc8cf29d95fb1da7d0
#
_cell.length_a   1.000
_cell.length_b   1.000
_cell.length_c   1.000
_cell.angle_alpha   90.00
_cell.angle_beta   90.00
_cell.angle_gamma   90.00
#
_symmetry.space_group_name_H-M   'P 1'
#
loop_
_entity.id
_entity.type
_entity.pdbx_description
1 polymer ?
#
loop_
_entity_poly.entity_id
_entity_poly.type
_entity_poly.pdbx_seq_one_letter_code
_entity_poly.pdbx_strand_id
1 'polypeptide(L)'
;ISPFIKYGCLKDEKFCDKMNDYILFKDINDKYQTLPELLAPVEDEKKAEDTSAENTEEKAAENTDNAESADDKEPERDTVYYVTDKVQQGQYINLFKEQGMNAVILDHNIDTSFITQLEQRNEHYQFKRIDADLTDALKSDNTEDLTEATTTLSELFKKTLNNDKLTVKVEALKNDEVASVLTLSEQGRRMQDMMKMYAMGGMGGMDPNMFATDQTLTLNANNALVKYLLENKDSEHVPMFAEQLYDLARISNQPLSVDDMTKFVKRSNDIMLLLTK
;
A
#
# COMPACT_ATOMS: atom_id res chain seq x y z
N ILE A 1 7.71 -24.90 -6.21
CA ILE A 1 9.20 -24.80 -6.26
C ILE A 1 9.66 -23.46 -5.67
N SER A 2 9.05 -22.33 -6.01
CA SER A 2 9.46 -21.00 -5.56
C SER A 2 9.67 -20.87 -4.03
N PRO A 3 8.78 -21.33 -3.15
CA PRO A 3 8.98 -21.22 -1.70
C PRO A 3 10.23 -21.98 -1.20
N PHE A 4 10.59 -23.10 -1.84
CA PHE A 4 11.79 -23.86 -1.49
C PHE A 4 13.08 -23.15 -1.89
N ILE A 5 13.08 -22.47 -3.05
CA ILE A 5 14.21 -21.65 -3.49
C ILE A 5 14.39 -20.47 -2.54
N LYS A 6 13.30 -19.75 -2.19
CA LYS A 6 13.31 -18.65 -1.23
C LYS A 6 13.83 -19.11 0.14
N TYR A 7 13.40 -20.28 0.61
CA TYR A 7 13.94 -20.88 1.84
C TYR A 7 15.44 -21.17 1.75
N GLY A 8 15.91 -21.72 0.62
CA GLY A 8 17.32 -21.91 0.35
C GLY A 8 18.13 -20.63 0.43
N CYS A 9 17.60 -19.55 -0.15
CA CYS A 9 18.20 -18.21 -0.09
C CYS A 9 18.31 -17.67 1.35
N LEU A 10 17.30 -17.94 2.18
CA LEU A 10 17.32 -17.54 3.61
C LEU A 10 18.35 -18.31 4.43
N LYS A 11 18.74 -19.50 3.99
CA LYS A 11 19.69 -20.39 4.73
C LYS A 11 21.12 -20.29 4.25
N ASP A 12 21.33 -19.99 2.98
CA ASP A 12 22.65 -19.97 2.34
C ASP A 12 22.80 -18.74 1.46
N GLU A 13 23.69 -17.84 1.88
CA GLU A 13 23.97 -16.59 1.15
C GLU A 13 24.54 -16.84 -0.24
N LYS A 14 25.47 -17.82 -0.36
CA LYS A 14 26.09 -18.15 -1.66
C LYS A 14 25.08 -18.76 -2.63
N PHE A 15 24.11 -19.50 -2.11
CA PHE A 15 22.98 -19.98 -2.91
C PHE A 15 22.11 -18.80 -3.36
N CYS A 16 21.82 -17.86 -2.45
CA CYS A 16 21.05 -16.65 -2.77
C CYS A 16 21.73 -15.84 -3.86
N ASP A 17 23.04 -15.60 -3.77
CA ASP A 17 23.82 -14.84 -4.78
C ASP A 17 23.68 -15.42 -6.19
N LYS A 18 23.57 -16.75 -6.29
CA LYS A 18 23.44 -17.44 -7.57
C LYS A 18 22.00 -17.49 -8.10
N MET A 19 21.03 -17.41 -7.22
CA MET A 19 19.61 -17.61 -7.57
C MET A 19 18.81 -16.31 -7.65
N ASN A 20 19.30 -15.23 -7.04
CA ASN A 20 18.56 -13.99 -6.86
C ASN A 20 17.93 -13.48 -8.16
N ASP A 21 18.73 -13.42 -9.23
CA ASP A 21 18.31 -12.89 -10.54
C ASP A 21 17.40 -13.84 -11.34
N TYR A 22 17.22 -15.07 -10.87
CA TYR A 22 16.42 -16.11 -11.54
C TYR A 22 15.13 -16.43 -10.80
N ILE A 23 14.89 -15.83 -9.65
CA ILE A 23 13.66 -16.06 -8.90
C ILE A 23 12.50 -15.37 -9.60
N LEU A 24 11.48 -16.16 -9.91
CA LEU A 24 10.27 -15.66 -10.57
C LEU A 24 9.27 -15.17 -9.55
N PHE A 25 8.81 -13.96 -9.74
CA PHE A 25 7.71 -13.33 -9.05
C PHE A 25 6.48 -13.32 -9.96
N LYS A 26 5.34 -13.74 -9.43
CA LYS A 26 4.07 -13.61 -10.13
C LYS A 26 3.49 -12.23 -9.86
N ASP A 27 3.09 -11.51 -10.89
CA ASP A 27 2.49 -10.19 -10.74
C ASP A 27 0.95 -10.22 -10.67
N ILE A 28 0.34 -9.04 -10.46
CA ILE A 28 -1.12 -8.86 -10.40
C ILE A 28 -1.81 -9.10 -11.75
N ASN A 29 -1.07 -9.16 -12.86
CA ASN A 29 -1.54 -9.47 -14.19
C ASN A 29 -1.30 -10.95 -14.58
N ASP A 30 -0.95 -11.79 -13.60
CA ASP A 30 -0.65 -13.23 -13.75
C ASP A 30 0.59 -13.53 -14.61
N LYS A 31 1.45 -12.55 -14.88
CA LYS A 31 2.75 -12.72 -15.54
C LYS A 31 3.82 -13.12 -14.52
N TYR A 32 4.85 -13.80 -14.98
CA TYR A 32 6.02 -14.15 -14.17
C TYR A 32 7.22 -13.35 -14.65
N GLN A 33 7.87 -12.64 -13.72
CA GLN A 33 9.01 -11.78 -13.99
C GLN A 33 10.10 -12.03 -12.94
N THR A 34 11.35 -11.85 -13.34
CA THR A 34 12.50 -11.84 -12.42
C THR A 34 12.62 -10.47 -11.76
N LEU A 35 13.42 -10.38 -10.70
CA LEU A 35 13.66 -9.09 -10.03
C LEU A 35 14.31 -8.05 -10.98
N PRO A 36 15.33 -8.40 -11.80
CA PRO A 36 15.87 -7.47 -12.80
C PRO A 36 14.82 -6.97 -13.81
N GLU A 37 13.88 -7.83 -14.24
CA GLU A 37 12.81 -7.43 -15.15
C GLU A 37 11.80 -6.50 -14.49
N LEU A 38 11.53 -6.68 -13.19
CA LEU A 38 10.65 -5.80 -12.42
C LEU A 38 11.24 -4.41 -12.17
N LEU A 39 12.57 -4.32 -12.10
CA LEU A 39 13.31 -3.08 -11.87
C LEU A 39 13.73 -2.40 -13.19
N ALA A 40 13.57 -3.08 -14.33
CA ALA A 40 13.87 -2.50 -15.63
C ALA A 40 12.93 -1.30 -15.91
N PRO A 41 13.45 -0.19 -16.47
CA PRO A 41 12.59 0.91 -16.91
C PRO A 41 11.52 0.39 -17.88
N VAL A 42 10.28 0.85 -17.71
CA VAL A 42 9.19 0.52 -18.63
C VAL A 42 9.51 1.15 -19.98
N GLU A 43 10.13 0.40 -20.88
CA GLU A 43 10.19 0.79 -22.28
C GLU A 43 8.77 0.63 -22.86
N ASP A 44 8.25 1.71 -23.44
CA ASP A 44 6.98 1.69 -24.15
C ASP A 44 6.93 0.49 -25.11
N GLU A 45 6.03 -0.46 -24.88
CA GLU A 45 5.78 -1.62 -25.73
C GLU A 45 5.23 -1.18 -27.10
N LYS A 46 6.10 -0.56 -27.91
CA LYS A 46 5.90 -0.34 -29.35
C LYS A 46 7.23 -0.45 -30.07
N LYS A 47 7.79 -1.64 -30.11
CA LYS A 47 8.71 -2.16 -31.15
C LYS A 47 9.53 -3.31 -30.59
N ALA A 48 9.03 -4.49 -30.72
CA ALA A 48 9.85 -5.68 -30.68
C ALA A 48 9.31 -6.69 -31.68
N GLU A 49 9.55 -6.43 -32.95
CA GLU A 49 9.81 -7.48 -33.93
C GLU A 49 11.09 -7.08 -34.64
N ASP A 50 12.02 -8.04 -34.59
CA ASP A 50 13.24 -8.13 -35.39
C ASP A 50 14.45 -7.26 -34.94
N THR A 51 15.41 -7.88 -34.29
CA THR A 51 16.78 -8.12 -34.78
C THR A 51 17.67 -8.69 -33.69
N SER A 52 18.29 -9.79 -34.04
CA SER A 52 19.40 -10.46 -33.34
C SER A 52 20.72 -9.70 -33.48
N ALA A 53 21.55 -9.82 -32.44
CA ALA A 53 23.00 -9.85 -32.44
C ALA A 53 23.83 -8.54 -32.34
N GLU A 54 24.70 -8.60 -31.33
CA GLU A 54 26.06 -8.05 -31.24
C GLU A 54 26.28 -6.56 -30.93
N ASN A 55 26.85 -6.23 -29.86
CA ASN A 55 28.24 -5.96 -29.53
C ASN A 55 28.43 -4.96 -28.38
N THR A 56 29.29 -5.35 -27.46
CA THR A 56 30.08 -4.61 -26.48
C THR A 56 30.56 -3.23 -26.95
N GLU A 57 30.54 -2.22 -26.06
CA GLU A 57 31.72 -1.46 -25.65
C GLU A 57 31.41 -0.34 -24.64
N GLU A 58 32.29 -0.26 -23.66
CA GLU A 58 32.50 0.73 -22.62
C GLU A 58 32.43 2.19 -23.04
N LYS A 59 31.90 3.06 -22.16
CA LYS A 59 32.59 4.33 -21.88
C LYS A 59 32.30 4.91 -20.52
N ALA A 60 33.37 5.21 -19.83
CA ALA A 60 33.49 5.77 -18.51
C ALA A 60 33.19 7.28 -18.44
N ALA A 61 32.75 7.69 -17.27
CA ALA A 61 33.02 8.89 -16.49
C ALA A 61 33.05 10.27 -17.16
N GLU A 62 32.26 11.18 -16.59
CA GLU A 62 32.80 12.49 -16.19
C GLU A 62 32.00 13.11 -15.04
N ASN A 63 32.74 13.45 -13.98
CA ASN A 63 32.34 14.21 -12.80
C ASN A 63 32.01 15.65 -13.16
N THR A 64 31.00 16.22 -12.51
CA THR A 64 31.11 17.62 -12.06
C THR A 64 30.37 17.80 -10.73
N ASP A 65 31.17 18.19 -9.74
CA ASP A 65 30.78 18.71 -8.44
C ASP A 65 29.75 19.84 -8.55
N ASN A 66 28.71 19.74 -7.74
CA ASN A 66 28.17 20.93 -7.08
C ASN A 66 27.55 20.53 -5.73
N ALA A 67 28.23 20.91 -4.66
CA ALA A 67 27.74 20.84 -3.29
C ALA A 67 26.74 21.98 -3.08
N GLU A 68 25.60 21.68 -2.49
CA GLU A 68 25.03 22.37 -1.33
C GLU A 68 23.56 22.00 -1.09
N SER A 69 23.31 21.70 0.13
CA SER A 69 22.09 21.53 0.92
C SER A 69 21.74 20.08 1.23
N ALA A 70 22.18 19.68 2.44
CA ALA A 70 21.72 18.51 3.15
C ALA A 70 20.25 18.71 3.57
N ASP A 71 19.36 18.18 2.77
CA ASP A 71 18.01 17.77 3.15
C ASP A 71 18.08 16.25 3.27
N ASP A 72 17.64 15.70 4.42
CA ASP A 72 17.62 14.26 4.71
C ASP A 72 16.65 13.53 3.75
N LYS A 73 16.99 13.49 2.47
CA LYS A 73 16.33 12.59 1.52
C LYS A 73 17.03 11.24 1.62
N GLU A 74 16.32 10.24 2.13
CA GLU A 74 16.71 8.84 1.95
C GLU A 74 17.06 8.63 0.47
N PRO A 75 18.14 7.86 0.16
CA PRO A 75 18.50 7.59 -1.23
C PRO A 75 17.30 7.03 -1.97
N GLU A 76 17.00 7.57 -3.14
CA GLU A 76 15.89 7.17 -4.00
C GLU A 76 16.10 5.70 -4.39
N ARG A 77 15.28 4.81 -3.83
CA ARG A 77 15.33 3.36 -4.06
C ARG A 77 14.23 2.99 -5.03
N ASP A 78 14.52 2.12 -5.96
CA ASP A 78 13.50 1.52 -6.82
C ASP A 78 12.49 0.75 -5.96
N THR A 79 11.21 1.02 -6.16
CA THR A 79 10.16 0.42 -5.33
C THR A 79 9.46 -0.70 -6.07
N VAL A 80 9.52 -1.91 -5.52
CA VAL A 80 8.72 -3.07 -5.95
C VAL A 80 7.50 -3.19 -5.04
N TYR A 81 6.31 -2.97 -5.61
CA TYR A 81 5.06 -3.14 -4.85
C TYR A 81 4.69 -4.61 -4.75
N TYR A 82 4.07 -5.00 -3.62
CA TYR A 82 3.63 -6.38 -3.43
C TYR A 82 2.26 -6.50 -2.77
N VAL A 83 1.62 -7.64 -3.03
CA VAL A 83 0.30 -8.05 -2.54
C VAL A 83 0.45 -9.32 -1.73
N THR A 84 -0.15 -9.40 -0.54
CA THR A 84 -0.18 -10.59 0.30
C THR A 84 -1.51 -11.32 0.28
N ASP A 85 -2.60 -10.61 0.02
CA ASP A 85 -3.95 -11.16 -0.10
C ASP A 85 -4.72 -10.45 -1.22
N LYS A 86 -4.94 -11.17 -2.33
CA LYS A 86 -5.63 -10.62 -3.51
C LYS A 86 -7.07 -10.21 -3.25
N VAL A 87 -7.76 -10.91 -2.37
CA VAL A 87 -9.18 -10.66 -2.10
C VAL A 87 -9.30 -9.40 -1.24
N GLN A 88 -8.55 -9.35 -0.17
CA GLN A 88 -8.58 -8.25 0.79
C GLN A 88 -8.01 -6.96 0.19
N GLN A 89 -6.94 -7.05 -0.60
CA GLN A 89 -6.29 -5.93 -1.24
C GLN A 89 -6.83 -5.62 -2.65
N GLY A 90 -7.98 -6.18 -3.00
CA GLY A 90 -8.56 -6.04 -4.34
C GLY A 90 -8.78 -4.60 -4.79
N GLN A 91 -9.18 -3.69 -3.87
CA GLN A 91 -9.34 -2.27 -4.17
C GLN A 91 -8.02 -1.63 -4.62
N TYR A 92 -6.92 -1.92 -3.91
CA TYR A 92 -5.60 -1.38 -4.26
C TYR A 92 -5.07 -1.98 -5.56
N ILE A 93 -5.32 -3.28 -5.81
CA ILE A 93 -4.97 -3.94 -7.07
C ILE A 93 -5.66 -3.24 -8.24
N ASN A 94 -6.95 -2.92 -8.12
CA ASN A 94 -7.69 -2.20 -9.16
C ASN A 94 -7.12 -0.82 -9.41
N LEU A 95 -6.86 -0.04 -8.35
CA LEU A 95 -6.23 1.28 -8.45
C LEU A 95 -4.88 1.22 -9.20
N PHE A 96 -4.04 0.22 -8.87
CA PHE A 96 -2.75 0.03 -9.55
C PHE A 96 -2.92 -0.30 -11.04
N LYS A 97 -3.83 -1.23 -11.36
CA LYS A 97 -4.12 -1.61 -12.75
C LYS A 97 -4.65 -0.44 -13.59
N GLU A 98 -5.55 0.37 -13.04
CA GLU A 98 -6.09 1.56 -13.71
C GLU A 98 -5.01 2.59 -14.06
N GLN A 99 -3.95 2.66 -13.25
CA GLN A 99 -2.81 3.54 -13.47
C GLN A 99 -1.64 2.90 -14.23
N GLY A 100 -1.82 1.66 -14.73
CA GLY A 100 -0.75 0.93 -15.42
C GLY A 100 0.41 0.52 -14.52
N MET A 101 0.22 0.57 -13.19
CA MET A 101 1.23 0.16 -12.21
C MET A 101 1.19 -1.34 -11.99
N ASN A 102 2.32 -1.92 -11.58
CA ASN A 102 2.46 -3.34 -11.32
C ASN A 102 2.79 -3.64 -9.85
N ALA A 103 2.43 -4.83 -9.38
CA ALA A 103 2.79 -5.35 -8.08
C ALA A 103 2.96 -6.87 -8.13
N VAL A 104 3.84 -7.42 -7.32
CA VAL A 104 4.09 -8.86 -7.25
C VAL A 104 3.26 -9.51 -6.13
N ILE A 105 2.91 -10.78 -6.30
CA ILE A 105 2.11 -11.53 -5.34
C ILE A 105 3.05 -12.33 -4.45
N LEU A 106 2.98 -12.04 -3.15
CA LEU A 106 3.77 -12.63 -2.09
C LEU A 106 2.83 -13.19 -1.02
N ASP A 107 2.17 -14.32 -1.34
CA ASP A 107 1.11 -14.91 -0.53
C ASP A 107 1.59 -16.06 0.41
N HIS A 108 2.90 -16.31 0.44
CA HIS A 108 3.48 -17.33 1.31
C HIS A 108 4.12 -16.72 2.56
N ASN A 109 4.01 -17.38 3.69
CA ASN A 109 4.57 -16.91 4.98
C ASN A 109 6.08 -16.64 4.95
N ILE A 110 6.81 -17.26 4.02
CA ILE A 110 8.25 -17.07 3.87
C ILE A 110 8.60 -15.77 3.13
N ASP A 111 7.67 -15.22 2.38
CA ASP A 111 7.93 -14.12 1.46
C ASP A 111 8.39 -12.86 2.18
N THR A 112 7.77 -12.51 3.32
CA THR A 112 8.16 -11.33 4.10
C THR A 112 9.61 -11.41 4.57
N SER A 113 10.03 -12.57 5.08
CA SER A 113 11.43 -12.79 5.50
C SER A 113 12.38 -12.73 4.31
N PHE A 114 11.95 -13.27 3.17
CA PHE A 114 12.75 -13.30 1.96
C PHE A 114 12.98 -11.90 1.38
N ILE A 115 11.94 -11.09 1.20
CA ILE A 115 12.09 -9.71 0.70
C ILE A 115 12.89 -8.83 1.67
N THR A 116 12.72 -9.01 2.99
CA THR A 116 13.53 -8.31 3.99
C THR A 116 15.02 -8.62 3.84
N GLN A 117 15.37 -9.89 3.60
CA GLN A 117 16.76 -10.28 3.34
C GLN A 117 17.29 -9.67 2.03
N LEU A 118 16.47 -9.63 0.97
CA LEU A 118 16.84 -9.02 -0.29
C LEU A 118 17.19 -7.53 -0.13
N GLU A 119 16.35 -6.77 0.60
CA GLU A 119 16.57 -5.36 0.88
C GLU A 119 17.83 -5.11 1.74
N GLN A 120 18.11 -5.99 2.70
CA GLN A 120 19.32 -5.88 3.53
C GLN A 120 20.61 -6.12 2.75
N ARG A 121 20.52 -6.90 1.67
CA ARG A 121 21.66 -7.23 0.80
C ARG A 121 21.87 -6.26 -0.33
N ASN A 122 20.84 -5.48 -0.67
CA ASN A 122 20.90 -4.54 -1.77
C ASN A 122 20.10 -3.27 -1.41
N GLU A 123 20.80 -2.16 -1.32
CA GLU A 123 20.24 -0.86 -0.94
C GLU A 123 19.57 -0.12 -2.12
N HIS A 124 19.66 -0.64 -3.35
CA HIS A 124 19.14 0.03 -4.53
C HIS A 124 17.64 -0.12 -4.72
N TYR A 125 17.00 -1.09 -4.06
CA TYR A 125 15.55 -1.29 -4.14
C TYR A 125 14.93 -1.58 -2.77
N GLN A 126 13.62 -1.40 -2.71
CA GLN A 126 12.80 -1.68 -1.54
C GLN A 126 11.49 -2.33 -1.96
N PHE A 127 10.92 -3.11 -1.06
CA PHE A 127 9.58 -3.68 -1.24
C PHE A 127 8.58 -2.90 -0.41
N LYS A 128 7.51 -2.42 -1.04
CA LYS A 128 6.39 -1.78 -0.34
C LYS A 128 5.11 -2.56 -0.61
N ARG A 129 4.36 -2.85 0.45
CA ARG A 129 3.05 -3.47 0.26
C ARG A 129 2.12 -2.46 -0.40
N ILE A 130 1.26 -2.95 -1.31
CA ILE A 130 0.38 -2.12 -2.16
C ILE A 130 -0.52 -1.16 -1.36
N ASP A 131 -0.77 -1.45 -0.08
CA ASP A 131 -1.58 -0.66 0.84
C ASP A 131 -0.75 0.07 1.92
N ALA A 132 0.58 0.13 1.77
CA ALA A 132 1.45 0.79 2.74
C ALA A 132 1.48 2.30 2.55
N ASP A 133 1.31 2.79 1.33
CA ASP A 133 1.30 4.21 1.02
C ASP A 133 0.50 4.47 -0.26
N LEU A 134 -0.05 5.68 -0.39
CA LEU A 134 -0.64 6.15 -1.64
C LEU A 134 0.44 6.80 -2.47
N THR A 135 0.77 6.16 -3.59
CA THR A 135 1.76 6.71 -4.51
C THR A 135 1.24 7.96 -5.21
N ASP A 136 2.15 8.86 -5.59
CA ASP A 136 1.79 10.06 -6.33
C ASP A 136 1.09 9.74 -7.66
N ALA A 137 1.35 8.56 -8.24
CA ALA A 137 0.65 8.11 -9.44
C ALA A 137 -0.88 7.93 -9.26
N LEU A 138 -1.35 7.65 -8.05
CA LEU A 138 -2.78 7.53 -7.73
C LEU A 138 -3.45 8.87 -7.44
N LYS A 139 -2.66 9.92 -7.19
CA LYS A 139 -3.16 11.26 -6.93
C LYS A 139 -3.53 11.96 -8.25
N SER A 140 -4.54 12.81 -8.18
CA SER A 140 -4.90 13.70 -9.28
C SER A 140 -3.91 14.85 -9.35
N ASP A 141 -3.69 15.40 -10.54
CA ASP A 141 -2.88 16.60 -10.76
C ASP A 141 -3.54 17.88 -10.22
N ASN A 142 -4.64 17.75 -9.48
CA ASN A 142 -5.36 18.87 -8.88
C ASN A 142 -4.51 19.51 -7.76
N THR A 143 -4.21 20.80 -7.92
CA THR A 143 -3.39 21.61 -7.01
C THR A 143 -4.23 22.40 -5.99
N GLU A 144 -5.50 22.03 -5.77
CA GLU A 144 -6.33 22.71 -4.77
C GLU A 144 -5.71 22.58 -3.37
N ASP A 145 -5.78 23.68 -2.61
CA ASP A 145 -5.37 23.66 -1.21
C ASP A 145 -6.43 22.93 -0.36
N LEU A 146 -6.10 21.70 0.03
CA LEU A 146 -6.97 20.83 0.83
C LEU A 146 -6.69 20.93 2.34
N THR A 147 -5.92 21.92 2.79
CA THR A 147 -5.51 22.07 4.20
C THR A 147 -6.71 22.27 5.12
N GLU A 148 -7.66 23.13 4.75
CA GLU A 148 -8.88 23.37 5.52
C GLU A 148 -9.77 22.11 5.57
N ALA A 149 -9.94 21.44 4.44
CA ALA A 149 -10.68 20.18 4.34
C ALA A 149 -10.05 19.10 5.22
N THR A 150 -8.72 18.99 5.19
CA THR A 150 -7.97 18.03 6.02
C THR A 150 -8.16 18.30 7.50
N THR A 151 -8.09 19.57 7.93
CA THR A 151 -8.29 19.94 9.33
C THR A 151 -9.71 19.60 9.78
N THR A 152 -10.71 20.01 9.02
CA THR A 152 -12.12 19.78 9.33
C THR A 152 -12.46 18.30 9.45
N LEU A 153 -12.07 17.49 8.44
CA LEU A 153 -12.34 16.06 8.45
C LEU A 153 -11.50 15.30 9.48
N SER A 154 -10.26 15.75 9.76
CA SER A 154 -9.45 15.17 10.82
C SER A 154 -10.11 15.29 12.18
N GLU A 155 -10.61 16.47 12.53
CA GLU A 155 -11.34 16.70 13.78
C GLU A 155 -12.62 15.85 13.85
N LEU A 156 -13.39 15.82 12.76
CA LEU A 156 -14.61 15.04 12.64
C LEU A 156 -14.36 13.55 12.89
N PHE A 157 -13.41 12.97 12.15
CA PHE A 157 -13.12 11.53 12.26
C PHE A 157 -12.51 11.15 13.61
N LYS A 158 -11.56 11.91 14.13
CA LYS A 158 -10.97 11.68 15.45
C LYS A 158 -12.03 11.70 16.56
N LYS A 159 -12.91 12.71 16.53
CA LYS A 159 -14.00 12.83 17.50
C LYS A 159 -15.01 11.68 17.37
N THR A 160 -15.45 11.36 16.15
CA THR A 160 -16.46 10.33 15.89
C THR A 160 -15.96 8.94 16.27
N LEU A 161 -14.71 8.63 15.91
CA LEU A 161 -14.09 7.32 16.17
C LEU A 161 -13.48 7.21 17.57
N ASN A 162 -13.47 8.31 18.35
CA ASN A 162 -12.77 8.40 19.63
C ASN A 162 -11.31 7.91 19.54
N ASN A 163 -10.62 8.33 18.47
CA ASN A 163 -9.24 7.91 18.17
C ASN A 163 -8.37 9.13 17.80
N ASP A 164 -7.72 9.71 18.79
CA ASP A 164 -6.84 10.87 18.61
C ASP A 164 -5.54 10.54 17.87
N LYS A 165 -5.16 9.26 17.80
CA LYS A 165 -3.94 8.80 17.13
C LYS A 165 -4.11 8.59 15.62
N LEU A 166 -5.35 8.59 15.13
CA LEU A 166 -5.62 8.42 13.70
C LEU A 166 -5.09 9.63 12.93
N THR A 167 -4.21 9.38 11.97
CA THR A 167 -3.82 10.40 11.00
C THR A 167 -4.86 10.43 9.89
N VAL A 168 -5.45 11.60 9.65
CA VAL A 168 -6.41 11.81 8.55
C VAL A 168 -5.83 12.79 7.56
N LYS A 169 -5.86 12.43 6.27
CA LYS A 169 -5.45 13.27 5.15
C LYS A 169 -6.60 13.38 4.16
N VAL A 170 -6.67 14.50 3.45
CA VAL A 170 -7.58 14.67 2.32
C VAL A 170 -6.71 14.87 1.09
N GLU A 171 -6.89 14.02 0.10
CA GLU A 171 -6.15 14.06 -1.16
C GLU A 171 -7.11 13.85 -2.33
N ALA A 172 -6.84 14.51 -3.46
CA ALA A 172 -7.61 14.28 -4.67
C ALA A 172 -7.03 13.03 -5.38
N LEU A 173 -7.82 11.96 -5.47
CA LEU A 173 -7.46 10.76 -6.20
C LEU A 173 -8.02 10.80 -7.62
N LYS A 174 -7.34 10.15 -8.58
CA LYS A 174 -7.79 10.06 -9.98
C LYS A 174 -9.10 9.29 -10.11
N ASN A 175 -9.27 8.21 -9.33
CA ASN A 175 -10.53 7.47 -9.28
C ASN A 175 -11.47 8.08 -8.24
N ASP A 176 -12.57 8.69 -8.68
CA ASP A 176 -13.56 9.34 -7.82
C ASP A 176 -14.56 8.36 -7.17
N GLU A 177 -14.61 7.10 -7.61
CA GLU A 177 -15.44 6.07 -6.98
C GLU A 177 -14.90 5.64 -5.61
N VAL A 178 -13.59 5.79 -5.39
CA VAL A 178 -12.93 5.45 -4.12
C VAL A 178 -13.09 6.60 -3.14
N ALA A 179 -13.87 6.40 -2.09
CA ALA A 179 -14.14 7.45 -1.09
C ALA A 179 -13.03 7.57 -0.04
N SER A 180 -12.48 6.44 0.41
CA SER A 180 -11.50 6.39 1.49
C SER A 180 -10.54 5.24 1.32
N VAL A 181 -9.30 5.44 1.74
CA VAL A 181 -8.22 4.45 1.72
C VAL A 181 -7.53 4.48 3.08
N LEU A 182 -7.32 3.32 3.69
CA LEU A 182 -6.56 3.21 4.92
C LEU A 182 -5.17 2.64 4.59
N THR A 183 -4.13 3.36 4.95
CA THR A 183 -2.74 2.91 4.78
C THR A 183 -2.08 2.68 6.13
N LEU A 184 -1.15 1.75 6.16
CA LEU A 184 -0.24 1.53 7.28
C LEU A 184 1.18 1.66 6.76
N SER A 185 2.06 2.29 7.55
CA SER A 185 3.47 2.31 7.19
C SER A 185 3.99 0.88 6.99
N GLU A 186 4.93 0.70 6.07
CA GLU A 186 5.52 -0.61 5.80
C GLU A 186 6.12 -1.23 7.08
N GLN A 187 6.75 -0.42 7.90
CA GLN A 187 7.29 -0.86 9.18
C GLN A 187 6.20 -1.31 10.16
N GLY A 188 5.10 -0.55 10.28
CA GLY A 188 3.94 -0.91 11.09
C GLY A 188 3.30 -2.22 10.63
N ARG A 189 3.26 -2.42 9.31
CA ARG A 189 2.72 -3.60 8.69
C ARG A 189 3.57 -4.85 8.95
N ARG A 190 4.88 -4.76 8.76
CA ARG A 190 5.82 -5.87 9.05
C ARG A 190 5.79 -6.24 10.54
N MET A 191 5.64 -5.24 11.41
CA MET A 191 5.44 -5.46 12.84
C MET A 191 4.15 -6.25 13.12
N GLN A 192 3.02 -5.89 12.49
CA GLN A 192 1.76 -6.64 12.62
C GLN A 192 1.88 -8.08 12.14
N ASP A 193 2.51 -8.32 10.99
CA ASP A 193 2.69 -9.66 10.43
C ASP A 193 3.58 -10.52 11.34
N MET A 194 4.63 -9.94 11.91
CA MET A 194 5.48 -10.61 12.89
C MET A 194 4.68 -10.97 14.16
N MET A 195 3.84 -10.06 14.67
CA MET A 195 3.00 -10.30 15.84
C MET A 195 1.94 -11.38 15.60
N LYS A 196 1.33 -11.42 14.40
CA LYS A 196 0.42 -12.51 14.01
C LYS A 196 1.13 -13.87 14.07
N MET A 197 2.37 -13.97 13.59
CA MET A 197 3.16 -15.21 13.68
C MET A 197 3.41 -15.60 15.13
N TYR A 198 3.77 -14.68 16.03
CA TYR A 198 3.96 -14.96 17.46
C TYR A 198 2.66 -15.40 18.14
N ALA A 199 1.52 -14.77 17.81
CA ALA A 199 0.21 -15.15 18.34
C ALA A 199 -0.18 -16.58 17.92
N MET A 200 0.08 -16.99 16.68
CA MET A 200 -0.13 -18.35 16.19
C MET A 200 0.82 -19.37 16.84
N GLY A 201 2.01 -18.93 17.28
CA GLY A 201 3.00 -19.76 17.99
C GLY A 201 2.67 -20.02 19.48
N GLY A 202 1.52 -19.58 19.99
CA GLY A 202 1.08 -19.88 21.37
C GLY A 202 1.56 -18.89 22.44
N MET A 203 2.25 -17.82 22.10
CA MET A 203 2.59 -16.70 23.00
C MET A 203 1.48 -15.61 23.01
N GLY A 204 0.22 -16.04 22.96
CA GLY A 204 -0.95 -15.17 22.92
C GLY A 204 -1.14 -14.37 24.20
N GLY A 205 -1.19 -13.06 24.08
CA GLY A 205 -1.47 -12.14 25.18
C GLY A 205 -1.40 -10.67 24.80
N MET A 206 -0.90 -10.34 23.61
CA MET A 206 -0.86 -8.95 23.14
C MET A 206 -1.94 -8.73 22.08
N ASP A 207 -2.76 -7.69 22.28
CA ASP A 207 -3.72 -7.25 21.28
C ASP A 207 -2.96 -6.72 20.06
N PRO A 208 -3.14 -7.29 18.85
CA PRO A 208 -2.50 -6.80 17.64
C PRO A 208 -2.79 -5.32 17.34
N ASN A 209 -3.92 -4.80 17.86
CA ASN A 209 -4.31 -3.40 17.71
C ASN A 209 -3.52 -2.45 18.62
N MET A 210 -2.80 -2.95 19.60
CA MET A 210 -1.98 -2.11 20.50
C MET A 210 -0.84 -1.38 19.76
N PHE A 211 -0.44 -1.89 18.59
CA PHE A 211 0.64 -1.34 17.76
C PHE A 211 0.15 -0.70 16.46
N ALA A 212 -1.16 -0.55 16.30
CA ALA A 212 -1.76 0.14 15.15
C ALA A 212 -1.59 1.68 15.25
N THR A 213 -0.37 2.14 15.57
CA THR A 213 -0.11 3.56 15.84
C THR A 213 0.07 4.41 14.59
N ASP A 214 0.36 3.81 13.44
CA ASP A 214 0.71 4.53 12.20
C ASP A 214 -0.32 4.33 11.08
N GLN A 215 -1.61 4.37 11.44
CA GLN A 215 -2.67 4.32 10.45
C GLN A 215 -2.93 5.71 9.88
N THR A 216 -2.94 5.81 8.56
CA THR A 216 -3.37 7.02 7.85
C THR A 216 -4.64 6.72 7.07
N LEU A 217 -5.73 7.44 7.40
CA LEU A 217 -6.96 7.44 6.62
C LEU A 217 -6.88 8.57 5.60
N THR A 218 -6.80 8.22 4.33
CA THR A 218 -6.88 9.19 3.24
C THR A 218 -8.29 9.23 2.70
N LEU A 219 -8.89 10.42 2.69
CA LEU A 219 -10.21 10.70 2.16
C LEU A 219 -10.05 11.37 0.80
N ASN A 220 -10.81 10.90 -0.19
CA ASN A 220 -10.72 11.38 -1.56
C ASN A 220 -11.59 12.63 -1.76
N ALA A 221 -10.96 13.80 -1.94
CA ALA A 221 -11.65 15.05 -2.19
C ALA A 221 -12.55 15.04 -3.45
N ASN A 222 -12.26 14.16 -4.42
CA ASN A 222 -13.07 14.04 -5.64
C ASN A 222 -14.35 13.23 -5.43
N ASN A 223 -14.42 12.43 -4.35
CA ASN A 223 -15.56 11.56 -4.08
C ASN A 223 -16.77 12.35 -3.54
N ALA A 224 -17.97 12.00 -4.01
CA ALA A 224 -19.21 12.68 -3.64
C ALA A 224 -19.56 12.56 -2.15
N LEU A 225 -19.27 11.42 -1.50
CA LEU A 225 -19.54 11.25 -0.06
C LEU A 225 -18.60 12.11 0.80
N VAL A 226 -17.33 12.25 0.39
CA VAL A 226 -16.38 13.12 1.11
C VAL A 226 -16.77 14.60 0.97
N LYS A 227 -17.20 15.02 -0.22
CA LYS A 227 -17.77 16.37 -0.44
C LYS A 227 -19.00 16.60 0.43
N TYR A 228 -19.89 15.63 0.50
CA TYR A 228 -21.08 15.71 1.36
C TYR A 228 -20.71 15.93 2.84
N LEU A 229 -19.69 15.21 3.36
CA LEU A 229 -19.25 15.38 4.74
C LEU A 229 -18.73 16.79 5.02
N LEU A 230 -18.02 17.39 4.06
CA LEU A 230 -17.49 18.76 4.17
C LEU A 230 -18.59 19.80 4.15
N GLU A 231 -19.58 19.64 3.25
CA GLU A 231 -20.68 20.58 3.06
C GLU A 231 -21.73 20.50 4.18
N ASN A 232 -21.90 19.34 4.81
CA ASN A 232 -22.96 19.06 5.78
C ASN A 232 -22.43 18.69 7.16
N LYS A 233 -21.29 19.23 7.57
CA LYS A 233 -20.57 18.87 8.82
C LYS A 233 -21.44 18.89 10.10
N ASP A 234 -22.51 19.68 10.12
CA ASP A 234 -23.43 19.82 11.26
C ASP A 234 -24.64 18.87 11.18
N SER A 235 -24.74 18.04 10.14
CA SER A 235 -25.84 17.08 10.00
C SER A 235 -25.70 15.93 11.00
N GLU A 236 -26.83 15.51 11.59
CA GLU A 236 -26.89 14.37 12.51
C GLU A 236 -26.43 13.03 11.90
N HIS A 237 -26.41 12.94 10.58
CA HIS A 237 -26.03 11.72 9.86
C HIS A 237 -24.50 11.64 9.59
N VAL A 238 -23.79 12.76 9.67
CA VAL A 238 -22.36 12.84 9.35
C VAL A 238 -21.50 11.89 10.19
N PRO A 239 -21.69 11.75 11.53
CA PRO A 239 -20.93 10.79 12.30
C PRO A 239 -21.12 9.34 11.81
N MET A 240 -22.35 8.96 11.46
CA MET A 240 -22.66 7.63 10.95
C MET A 240 -21.98 7.35 9.60
N PHE A 241 -21.95 8.33 8.71
CA PHE A 241 -21.24 8.20 7.42
C PHE A 241 -19.72 8.17 7.60
N ALA A 242 -19.17 8.95 8.53
CA ALA A 242 -17.74 8.93 8.83
C ALA A 242 -17.29 7.56 9.36
N GLU A 243 -18.05 6.98 10.31
CA GLU A 243 -17.80 5.62 10.77
C GLU A 243 -17.90 4.59 9.65
N GLN A 244 -18.88 4.75 8.75
CA GLN A 244 -19.07 3.83 7.62
C GLN A 244 -17.89 3.88 6.66
N LEU A 245 -17.43 5.07 6.29
CA LEU A 245 -16.27 5.26 5.40
C LEU A 245 -14.99 4.70 6.03
N TYR A 246 -14.80 4.88 7.33
CA TYR A 246 -13.67 4.33 8.05
C TYR A 246 -13.68 2.80 8.04
N ASP A 247 -14.83 2.17 8.33
CA ASP A 247 -14.94 0.71 8.34
C ASP A 247 -14.81 0.11 6.93
N LEU A 248 -15.32 0.78 5.89
CA LEU A 248 -15.10 0.38 4.51
C LEU A 248 -13.61 0.37 4.14
N ALA A 249 -12.88 1.43 4.54
CA ALA A 249 -11.43 1.49 4.34
C ALA A 249 -10.69 0.40 5.14
N ARG A 250 -11.15 0.09 6.38
CA ARG A 250 -10.59 -1.01 7.20
C ARG A 250 -10.78 -2.37 6.56
N ILE A 251 -11.97 -2.67 6.04
CA ILE A 251 -12.29 -3.97 5.40
C ILE A 251 -11.35 -4.27 4.25
N SER A 252 -10.94 -3.27 3.49
CA SER A 252 -9.97 -3.41 2.40
C SER A 252 -8.53 -3.69 2.89
N ASN A 253 -8.29 -3.56 4.19
CA ASN A 253 -6.98 -3.73 4.80
C ASN A 253 -6.88 -5.00 5.65
N GLN A 254 -7.94 -5.27 6.44
CA GLN A 254 -8.01 -6.42 7.34
C GLN A 254 -9.47 -6.72 7.69
N PRO A 255 -9.81 -7.99 8.03
CA PRO A 255 -11.14 -8.33 8.52
C PRO A 255 -11.51 -7.51 9.75
N LEU A 256 -12.75 -7.07 9.85
CA LEU A 256 -13.28 -6.47 11.07
C LEU A 256 -13.42 -7.54 12.18
N SER A 257 -13.28 -7.11 13.43
CA SER A 257 -13.65 -7.95 14.57
C SER A 257 -15.15 -8.33 14.52
N VAL A 258 -15.55 -9.36 15.24
CA VAL A 258 -16.95 -9.79 15.28
C VAL A 258 -17.87 -8.66 15.73
N ASP A 259 -17.43 -7.89 16.75
CA ASP A 259 -18.20 -6.77 17.29
C ASP A 259 -18.27 -5.60 16.31
N ASP A 260 -17.16 -5.25 15.66
CA ASP A 260 -17.11 -4.18 14.65
C ASP A 260 -17.93 -4.57 13.41
N MET A 261 -17.89 -5.82 12.97
CA MET A 261 -18.70 -6.31 11.87
C MET A 261 -20.21 -6.20 12.20
N THR A 262 -20.60 -6.52 13.43
CA THR A 262 -22.00 -6.39 13.88
C THR A 262 -22.46 -4.93 13.83
N LYS A 263 -21.61 -3.99 14.30
CA LYS A 263 -21.88 -2.55 14.23
C LYS A 263 -21.96 -2.06 12.80
N PHE A 264 -21.02 -2.50 11.95
CA PHE A 264 -20.99 -2.16 10.53
C PHE A 264 -22.26 -2.58 9.79
N VAL A 265 -22.72 -3.83 9.98
CA VAL A 265 -23.94 -4.34 9.35
C VAL A 265 -25.16 -3.56 9.82
N LYS A 266 -25.28 -3.32 11.15
CA LYS A 266 -26.38 -2.51 11.70
C LYS A 266 -26.41 -1.12 11.08
N ARG A 267 -25.27 -0.42 11.07
CA ARG A 267 -25.13 0.93 10.50
C ARG A 267 -25.45 0.95 9.01
N SER A 268 -24.99 -0.06 8.26
CA SER A 268 -25.34 -0.20 6.84
C SER A 268 -26.84 -0.28 6.62
N ASN A 269 -27.56 -1.05 7.46
CA ASN A 269 -29.02 -1.12 7.40
C ASN A 269 -29.67 0.22 7.74
N ASP A 270 -29.18 0.93 8.76
CA ASP A 270 -29.70 2.24 9.16
C ASP A 270 -29.52 3.26 8.02
N ILE A 271 -28.37 3.24 7.34
CA ILE A 271 -28.10 4.10 6.16
C ILE A 271 -29.09 3.77 5.02
N MET A 272 -29.31 2.50 4.71
CA MET A 272 -30.28 2.10 3.69
C MET A 272 -31.70 2.55 4.02
N LEU A 273 -32.10 2.54 5.29
CA LEU A 273 -33.40 3.02 5.73
C LEU A 273 -33.61 4.53 5.53
N LEU A 274 -32.52 5.33 5.51
CA LEU A 274 -32.61 6.77 5.19
C LEU A 274 -33.11 7.00 3.75
N LEU A 275 -32.78 6.09 2.83
CA LEU A 275 -33.20 6.19 1.43
C LEU A 275 -34.67 5.81 1.20
N THR A 276 -35.34 5.25 2.19
CA THR A 276 -36.74 4.83 2.11
C THR A 276 -37.71 5.85 2.70
N LYS A 277 -37.21 6.93 3.27
CA LYS A 277 -37.96 8.05 3.81
C LYS A 277 -37.98 9.22 2.85
#